data_fdd97ea8050b78c05f980f42c221fb99
#
_entry.id   fdd97ea8050b78c05f980f42c221fb99
#
_cell.length_a   1.000
_cell.length_b   1.000
_cell.length_c   1.000
_cell.angle_alpha   90.00
_cell.angle_beta   90.00
_cell.angle_gamma   90.00
#
_symmetry.space_group_name_H-M   'P 1'
#
loop_
_entity.id
_entity.type
_entity.pdbx_description
1 polymer ?
#
loop_
_entity_poly.entity_id
_entity_poly.type
_entity_poly.pdbx_seq_one_letter_code
_entity_poly.pdbx_strand_id
1 'polypeptide(L)'
;KDPSTISKEVLRHITVSKSSIRNIDPSGKTVAPEPCPKLLRPPYVCSSCPSLHRSCPHDKQVYRARSAQLAYETLRSESREGIPLNKERFYQIDRILSERVRQGQHLYHILQSEDLGDSKSTIYRHLHKGYLSISPLDLPRVVKFKPRRHRKADSIPKALKLGRSYSDFLAYMQEHPLAARVEMDTVIGEIGGKTLMTFDFTFCNFMFGLLLENKTSAQAALHIRSLKQRLADHGLDFGKLFPVLLTDNGGEFADVFAFELDLQGRPQSHLFFCDPMRSSQKPFVEKNHTLFRDIVPKGESFQAFSQDTINLIFSHVNSVRRNSLNGKSPYEVFSFTFGSELADLLGIQRIPARDVIQSPLLCKSEAFLRTLHP
;
A
#
# COMPACT_ATOMS: atom_id res chain seq x y z
N LYS A 1 -8.99 8.86 -45.43
CA LYS A 1 -9.17 10.19 -44.82
C LYS A 1 -9.58 11.16 -45.94
N ASP A 2 -10.35 12.18 -45.58
CA ASP A 2 -10.80 13.22 -46.51
C ASP A 2 -9.60 13.99 -47.10
N PRO A 3 -9.57 14.25 -48.43
CA PRO A 3 -8.46 14.98 -49.09
C PRO A 3 -8.19 16.36 -48.51
N SER A 4 -9.21 17.05 -48.03
CA SER A 4 -9.08 18.35 -47.38
C SER A 4 -8.32 18.29 -46.06
N THR A 5 -8.52 17.22 -45.30
CA THR A 5 -7.79 16.94 -44.04
C THR A 5 -6.31 16.70 -44.32
N ILE A 6 -5.99 15.92 -45.38
CA ILE A 6 -4.61 15.65 -45.77
C ILE A 6 -3.93 16.93 -46.24
N SER A 7 -4.62 17.74 -47.03
CA SER A 7 -4.09 19.03 -47.50
C SER A 7 -3.77 20.00 -46.35
N LYS A 8 -4.67 20.10 -45.37
CA LYS A 8 -4.46 20.90 -44.14
C LYS A 8 -3.29 20.38 -43.31
N GLU A 9 -3.14 19.09 -43.19
CA GLU A 9 -2.03 18.45 -42.49
C GLU A 9 -0.69 18.77 -43.16
N VAL A 10 -0.61 18.58 -44.48
CA VAL A 10 0.59 18.88 -45.27
C VAL A 10 0.97 20.34 -45.11
N LEU A 11 0.01 21.28 -45.33
CA LEU A 11 0.25 22.72 -45.24
C LEU A 11 0.73 23.18 -43.86
N ARG A 12 0.21 22.55 -42.80
CA ARG A 12 0.57 22.87 -41.42
C ARG A 12 2.00 22.45 -41.07
N HIS A 13 2.52 21.40 -41.70
CA HIS A 13 3.81 20.78 -41.36
C HIS A 13 4.84 20.89 -42.51
N ILE A 14 4.73 21.90 -43.35
CA ILE A 14 5.74 22.21 -44.38
C ILE A 14 7.04 22.66 -43.70
N THR A 15 8.14 22.08 -44.14
CA THR A 15 9.50 22.53 -43.84
C THR A 15 10.09 23.19 -45.07
N VAL A 16 10.52 24.46 -44.97
CA VAL A 16 11.12 25.20 -46.06
C VAL A 16 12.63 25.04 -46.06
N SER A 17 13.18 24.62 -47.19
CA SER A 17 14.62 24.58 -47.46
C SER A 17 14.97 25.66 -48.48
N LYS A 18 15.85 26.56 -48.08
CA LYS A 18 16.29 27.65 -48.92
C LYS A 18 16.92 27.20 -50.24
N SER A 19 16.69 27.92 -51.31
CA SER A 19 17.35 27.68 -52.58
C SER A 19 18.87 27.86 -52.45
N SER A 20 19.63 26.95 -53.08
CA SER A 20 21.09 27.06 -53.19
C SER A 20 21.52 27.97 -54.36
N ILE A 21 20.57 28.34 -55.24
CA ILE A 21 20.81 29.22 -56.38
C ILE A 21 20.55 30.63 -55.90
N ARG A 22 21.54 31.52 -56.11
CA ARG A 22 21.36 32.96 -55.89
C ARG A 22 20.57 33.54 -57.05
N ASN A 23 19.41 34.10 -56.79
CA ASN A 23 18.64 34.87 -57.75
C ASN A 23 19.19 36.30 -57.74
N ILE A 24 19.71 36.73 -58.87
CA ILE A 24 20.31 38.07 -59.04
C ILE A 24 19.43 38.83 -60.04
N ASP A 25 19.02 40.04 -59.69
CA ASP A 25 18.28 40.94 -60.59
C ASP A 25 19.19 41.57 -61.66
N PRO A 26 18.61 42.22 -62.66
CA PRO A 26 19.38 42.92 -63.70
C PRO A 26 20.31 44.02 -63.17
N SER A 27 20.10 44.48 -61.95
CA SER A 27 20.95 45.47 -61.27
C SER A 27 22.12 44.85 -60.48
N GLY A 28 22.23 43.49 -60.45
CA GLY A 28 23.27 42.76 -59.73
C GLY A 28 22.97 42.53 -58.24
N LYS A 29 21.74 42.79 -57.74
CA LYS A 29 21.34 42.58 -56.35
C LYS A 29 20.71 41.20 -56.15
N THR A 30 21.01 40.57 -55.04
CA THR A 30 20.37 39.28 -54.65
C THR A 30 18.89 39.51 -54.29
N VAL A 31 18.00 38.85 -54.99
CA VAL A 31 16.55 38.93 -54.78
C VAL A 31 16.04 37.64 -54.16
N ALA A 32 15.01 37.78 -53.37
CA ALA A 32 14.35 36.59 -52.79
C ALA A 32 13.76 35.70 -53.90
N PRO A 33 13.88 34.37 -53.80
CA PRO A 33 13.34 33.48 -54.81
C PRO A 33 11.83 33.59 -54.91
N GLU A 34 11.28 33.69 -56.10
CA GLU A 34 9.85 33.68 -56.33
C GLU A 34 9.24 32.31 -55.93
N PRO A 35 7.98 32.27 -55.44
CA PRO A 35 7.30 31.04 -55.16
C PRO A 35 7.19 30.13 -56.39
N CYS A 36 7.48 28.83 -56.24
CA CYS A 36 7.34 27.89 -57.36
C CYS A 36 5.86 27.72 -57.74
N PRO A 37 5.46 27.93 -59.00
CA PRO A 37 4.06 27.79 -59.44
C PRO A 37 3.45 26.42 -59.14
N LYS A 38 4.26 25.35 -59.06
CA LYS A 38 3.80 24.00 -58.72
C LYS A 38 3.35 23.88 -57.26
N LEU A 39 3.82 24.75 -56.38
CA LEU A 39 3.44 24.74 -54.95
C LEU A 39 2.11 25.47 -54.68
N LEU A 40 1.53 26.13 -55.67
CA LEU A 40 0.20 26.73 -55.57
C LEU A 40 -0.94 25.71 -55.72
N ARG A 41 -0.62 24.47 -56.10
CA ARG A 41 -1.57 23.37 -56.28
C ARG A 41 -1.22 22.16 -55.41
N PRO A 42 -2.19 21.33 -55.04
CA PRO A 42 -1.90 20.08 -54.33
C PRO A 42 -0.81 19.26 -55.07
N PRO A 43 0.13 18.63 -54.37
CA PRO A 43 0.21 18.41 -52.91
C PRO A 43 0.92 19.54 -52.13
N TYR A 44 1.17 20.71 -52.69
CA TYR A 44 1.79 21.88 -52.05
C TYR A 44 3.25 21.70 -51.59
N VAL A 45 3.86 20.59 -51.92
CA VAL A 45 5.21 20.19 -51.48
C VAL A 45 6.03 19.64 -52.64
N CYS A 46 7.35 19.75 -52.52
CA CYS A 46 8.31 19.26 -53.51
C CYS A 46 8.60 17.75 -53.40
N SER A 47 7.93 17.02 -52.50
CA SER A 47 8.21 15.58 -52.20
C SER A 47 8.10 14.68 -53.45
N SER A 48 7.22 15.04 -54.41
CA SER A 48 7.05 14.31 -55.67
C SER A 48 7.71 15.04 -56.86
N CYS A 49 8.44 16.14 -56.63
CA CYS A 49 9.05 16.91 -57.70
C CYS A 49 10.36 16.26 -58.19
N PRO A 50 10.55 16.07 -59.52
CA PRO A 50 11.83 15.52 -60.04
C PRO A 50 13.07 16.32 -59.65
N SER A 51 12.90 17.60 -59.33
CA SER A 51 13.99 18.50 -58.90
C SER A 51 14.20 18.50 -57.39
N LEU A 52 13.58 17.57 -56.62
CA LEU A 52 13.74 17.53 -55.18
C LEU A 52 15.20 17.42 -54.73
N HIS A 53 15.97 16.57 -55.43
CA HIS A 53 17.39 16.30 -55.11
C HIS A 53 18.35 17.06 -56.08
N ARG A 54 17.83 18.00 -56.90
CA ARG A 54 18.62 18.81 -57.83
C ARG A 54 18.56 20.28 -57.43
N SER A 55 19.43 21.10 -58.04
CA SER A 55 19.38 22.55 -57.87
C SER A 55 18.02 23.09 -58.38
N CYS A 56 17.43 23.99 -57.62
CA CYS A 56 16.17 24.64 -57.96
C CYS A 56 16.25 26.13 -57.60
N PRO A 57 15.79 27.05 -58.49
CA PRO A 57 15.82 28.48 -58.20
C PRO A 57 14.81 28.92 -57.13
N HIS A 58 13.83 28.07 -56.82
CA HIS A 58 12.82 28.33 -55.81
C HIS A 58 13.15 27.69 -54.51
N ASP A 59 12.68 28.27 -53.39
CA ASP A 59 12.71 27.61 -52.07
C ASP A 59 11.89 26.32 -52.11
N LYS A 60 12.43 25.22 -51.53
CA LYS A 60 11.77 23.92 -51.52
C LYS A 60 10.90 23.80 -50.30
N GLN A 61 9.69 23.30 -50.51
CA GLN A 61 8.76 22.95 -49.43
C GLN A 61 8.66 21.42 -49.33
N VAL A 62 9.02 20.88 -48.19
CA VAL A 62 9.05 19.42 -47.97
C VAL A 62 8.16 19.06 -46.80
N TYR A 63 7.32 18.06 -46.98
CA TYR A 63 6.57 17.43 -45.91
C TYR A 63 7.28 16.17 -45.48
N ARG A 64 7.51 16.01 -44.17
CA ARG A 64 8.09 14.82 -43.58
C ARG A 64 7.11 14.23 -42.54
N ALA A 65 6.47 13.13 -42.90
CA ALA A 65 5.45 12.49 -42.07
C ALA A 65 5.93 12.21 -40.65
N ARG A 66 7.19 11.76 -40.48
CA ARG A 66 7.79 11.51 -39.15
C ARG A 66 7.87 12.77 -38.30
N SER A 67 8.27 13.90 -38.89
CA SER A 67 8.36 15.18 -38.18
C SER A 67 6.98 15.74 -37.82
N ALA A 68 6.00 15.59 -38.74
CA ALA A 68 4.63 15.95 -38.48
C ALA A 68 4.00 15.10 -37.36
N GLN A 69 4.25 13.79 -37.36
CA GLN A 69 3.79 12.87 -36.29
C GLN A 69 4.42 13.26 -34.94
N LEU A 70 5.71 13.52 -34.91
CA LEU A 70 6.40 13.94 -33.69
C LEU A 70 5.82 15.25 -33.14
N ALA A 71 5.62 16.26 -34.03
CA ALA A 71 5.00 17.52 -33.63
C ALA A 71 3.57 17.34 -33.08
N TYR A 72 2.79 16.47 -33.70
CA TYR A 72 1.45 16.11 -33.20
C TYR A 72 1.51 15.43 -31.80
N GLU A 73 2.42 14.48 -31.63
CA GLU A 73 2.59 13.79 -30.35
C GLU A 73 3.07 14.74 -29.25
N THR A 74 3.99 15.63 -29.57
CA THR A 74 4.47 16.70 -28.67
C THR A 74 3.31 17.60 -28.25
N LEU A 75 2.58 18.16 -29.23
CA LEU A 75 1.43 19.04 -28.96
C LEU A 75 0.35 18.31 -28.10
N ARG A 76 0.08 17.05 -28.43
CA ARG A 76 -0.86 16.23 -27.67
C ARG A 76 -0.39 15.96 -26.23
N SER A 77 0.90 15.82 -26.02
CA SER A 77 1.48 15.66 -24.68
C SER A 77 1.43 16.98 -23.91
N GLU A 78 1.90 18.05 -24.50
CA GLU A 78 1.95 19.39 -23.89
C GLU A 78 0.56 19.94 -23.56
N SER A 79 -0.43 19.72 -24.42
CA SER A 79 -1.82 20.13 -24.18
C SER A 79 -2.49 19.43 -22.99
N ARG A 80 -1.90 18.32 -22.53
CA ARG A 80 -2.34 17.56 -21.36
C ARG A 80 -1.44 17.80 -20.15
N GLU A 81 -0.44 18.63 -20.26
CA GLU A 81 0.38 19.03 -19.12
C GLU A 81 -0.38 19.95 -18.19
N GLY A 82 -0.01 19.86 -16.92
CA GLY A 82 -0.63 20.63 -15.86
C GLY A 82 -1.68 19.86 -15.07
N ILE A 83 -2.38 20.60 -14.25
CA ILE A 83 -3.37 20.08 -13.30
C ILE A 83 -4.75 20.57 -13.75
N PRO A 84 -5.67 19.67 -14.14
CA PRO A 84 -6.99 20.04 -14.64
C PRO A 84 -7.95 20.41 -13.49
N LEU A 85 -7.47 21.15 -12.49
CA LEU A 85 -8.20 21.61 -11.33
C LEU A 85 -8.09 23.12 -11.21
N ASN A 86 -9.10 23.76 -10.61
CA ASN A 86 -8.95 25.14 -10.21
C ASN A 86 -7.96 25.27 -9.04
N LYS A 87 -7.38 26.45 -8.89
CA LYS A 87 -6.33 26.71 -7.90
C LYS A 87 -6.76 26.44 -6.47
N GLU A 88 -7.97 26.80 -6.12
CA GLU A 88 -8.52 26.60 -4.75
C GLU A 88 -8.67 25.13 -4.43
N ARG A 89 -9.25 24.35 -5.36
CA ARG A 89 -9.43 22.89 -5.16
C ARG A 89 -8.09 22.17 -5.06
N PHE A 90 -7.10 22.57 -5.88
CA PHE A 90 -5.76 22.01 -5.82
C PHE A 90 -5.10 22.23 -4.46
N TYR A 91 -5.12 23.46 -3.92
CA TYR A 91 -4.54 23.73 -2.61
C TYR A 91 -5.32 23.06 -1.46
N GLN A 92 -6.62 22.88 -1.59
CA GLN A 92 -7.40 22.09 -0.64
C GLN A 92 -6.92 20.63 -0.60
N ILE A 93 -6.73 20.00 -1.77
CA ILE A 93 -6.23 18.63 -1.89
C ILE A 93 -4.81 18.53 -1.32
N ASP A 94 -3.92 19.45 -1.69
CA ASP A 94 -2.55 19.48 -1.21
C ASP A 94 -2.48 19.59 0.33
N ARG A 95 -3.29 20.45 0.93
CA ARG A 95 -3.37 20.58 2.38
C ARG A 95 -3.82 19.29 3.06
N ILE A 96 -4.92 18.66 2.56
CA ILE A 96 -5.42 17.40 3.11
C ILE A 96 -4.36 16.32 3.00
N LEU A 97 -3.75 16.15 1.83
CA LEU A 97 -2.71 15.13 1.61
C LEU A 97 -1.51 15.34 2.53
N SER A 98 -1.03 16.59 2.66
CA SER A 98 0.12 16.93 3.48
C SER A 98 -0.15 16.66 4.96
N GLU A 99 -1.32 17.01 5.47
CA GLU A 99 -1.71 16.78 6.85
C GLU A 99 -1.79 15.28 7.16
N ARG A 100 -2.46 14.50 6.31
CA ARG A 100 -2.66 13.05 6.51
C ARG A 100 -1.37 12.25 6.35
N VAL A 101 -0.54 12.60 5.38
CA VAL A 101 0.78 11.97 5.19
C VAL A 101 1.68 12.23 6.41
N ARG A 102 1.66 13.42 7.02
CA ARG A 102 2.38 13.70 8.27
C ARG A 102 1.90 12.85 9.44
N GLN A 103 0.63 12.47 9.49
CA GLN A 103 0.11 11.47 10.45
C GLN A 103 0.58 10.03 10.12
N GLY A 104 1.31 9.83 9.03
CA GLY A 104 1.78 8.52 8.57
C GLY A 104 0.74 7.71 7.80
N GLN A 105 -0.40 8.31 7.45
CA GLN A 105 -1.43 7.61 6.71
C GLN A 105 -0.96 7.27 5.29
N HIS A 106 -1.25 6.04 4.85
CA HIS A 106 -0.99 5.60 3.48
C HIS A 106 -1.94 6.26 2.48
N LEU A 107 -1.47 6.61 1.28
CA LEU A 107 -2.29 7.26 0.25
C LEU A 107 -3.60 6.52 -0.04
N TYR A 108 -3.60 5.17 -0.04
CA TYR A 108 -4.83 4.41 -0.23
C TYR A 108 -5.87 4.70 0.86
N HIS A 109 -5.45 4.75 2.12
CA HIS A 109 -6.34 5.06 3.24
C HIS A 109 -6.93 6.47 3.09
N ILE A 110 -6.10 7.46 2.74
CA ILE A 110 -6.54 8.85 2.54
C ILE A 110 -7.59 8.94 1.43
N LEU A 111 -7.31 8.33 0.26
CA LEU A 111 -8.22 8.34 -0.89
C LEU A 111 -9.56 7.63 -0.64
N GLN A 112 -9.59 6.67 0.28
CA GLN A 112 -10.83 5.99 0.67
C GLN A 112 -11.59 6.72 1.80
N SER A 113 -10.94 7.65 2.48
CA SER A 113 -11.49 8.36 3.65
C SER A 113 -11.94 9.79 3.32
N GLU A 114 -11.33 10.38 2.28
CA GLU A 114 -11.60 11.75 1.84
C GLU A 114 -12.02 11.74 0.37
N ASP A 115 -13.05 12.52 0.04
CA ASP A 115 -13.43 12.73 -1.37
C ASP A 115 -12.51 13.78 -2.00
N LEU A 116 -11.40 13.33 -2.56
CA LEU A 116 -10.45 14.19 -3.27
C LEU A 116 -10.83 14.39 -4.74
N GLY A 117 -11.73 13.58 -5.29
CA GLY A 117 -12.13 13.62 -6.70
C GLY A 117 -11.05 13.14 -7.69
N ASP A 118 -9.86 12.80 -7.20
CA ASP A 118 -8.72 12.38 -8.01
C ASP A 118 -8.41 10.89 -7.84
N SER A 119 -7.95 10.26 -8.93
CA SER A 119 -7.50 8.87 -8.89
C SER A 119 -6.14 8.75 -8.19
N LYS A 120 -5.87 7.56 -7.62
CA LYS A 120 -4.56 7.22 -7.05
C LYS A 120 -3.41 7.52 -8.03
N SER A 121 -3.57 7.17 -9.32
CA SER A 121 -2.56 7.40 -10.36
C SER A 121 -2.32 8.88 -10.61
N THR A 122 -3.36 9.72 -10.55
CA THR A 122 -3.28 11.16 -10.67
C THR A 122 -2.48 11.77 -9.53
N ILE A 123 -2.77 11.38 -8.29
CA ILE A 123 -2.04 11.86 -7.10
C ILE A 123 -0.56 11.47 -7.17
N TYR A 124 -0.23 10.21 -7.52
CA TYR A 124 1.18 9.81 -7.70
C TYR A 124 1.88 10.59 -8.81
N ARG A 125 1.19 10.88 -9.92
CA ARG A 125 1.74 11.72 -11.01
C ARG A 125 2.05 13.13 -10.51
N HIS A 126 1.15 13.76 -9.75
CA HIS A 126 1.36 15.09 -9.17
C HIS A 126 2.51 15.09 -8.17
N LEU A 127 2.61 14.05 -7.35
CA LEU A 127 3.68 13.84 -6.38
C LEU A 127 5.06 13.72 -7.07
N HIS A 128 5.17 12.87 -8.10
CA HIS A 128 6.42 12.69 -8.85
C HIS A 128 6.83 13.91 -9.68
N LYS A 129 5.87 14.73 -10.12
CA LYS A 129 6.14 15.99 -10.81
C LYS A 129 6.46 17.14 -9.84
N GLY A 130 6.39 16.92 -8.54
CA GLY A 130 6.68 17.94 -7.52
C GLY A 130 5.63 19.05 -7.46
N TYR A 131 4.39 18.77 -7.83
CA TYR A 131 3.30 19.75 -7.76
C TYR A 131 2.73 19.90 -6.36
N LEU A 132 2.83 18.84 -5.54
CA LEU A 132 2.37 18.82 -4.16
C LEU A 132 3.44 19.28 -3.19
N SER A 133 3.07 19.79 -2.04
CA SER A 133 3.99 20.21 -0.98
C SER A 133 4.66 19.04 -0.27
N ILE A 134 4.15 17.82 -0.43
CA ILE A 134 4.79 16.57 -0.01
C ILE A 134 5.63 15.98 -1.16
N SER A 135 6.68 15.27 -0.78
CA SER A 135 7.57 14.55 -1.70
C SER A 135 7.33 13.04 -1.63
N PRO A 136 7.83 12.24 -2.60
CA PRO A 136 7.80 10.79 -2.51
C PRO A 136 8.46 10.23 -1.23
N LEU A 137 9.45 10.92 -0.66
CA LEU A 137 10.16 10.51 0.55
C LEU A 137 9.32 10.65 1.84
N ASP A 138 8.28 11.49 1.80
CA ASP A 138 7.36 11.68 2.93
C ASP A 138 6.35 10.54 3.05
N LEU A 139 6.24 9.70 2.02
CA LEU A 139 5.33 8.56 2.04
C LEU A 139 5.85 7.43 2.93
N PRO A 140 4.96 6.72 3.66
CA PRO A 140 5.34 5.55 4.44
C PRO A 140 6.03 4.45 3.59
N ARG A 141 7.08 3.83 4.13
CA ARG A 141 7.76 2.65 3.55
C ARG A 141 8.46 2.84 2.21
N VAL A 142 8.85 4.05 1.86
CA VAL A 142 9.63 4.31 0.63
C VAL A 142 11.03 3.71 0.73
N VAL A 143 11.63 3.75 1.92
CA VAL A 143 12.98 3.21 2.17
C VAL A 143 12.88 1.74 2.57
N LYS A 144 13.57 0.84 1.84
CA LYS A 144 13.69 -0.58 2.16
C LYS A 144 15.05 -0.87 2.77
N PHE A 145 15.05 -1.49 3.95
CA PHE A 145 16.28 -1.94 4.61
C PHE A 145 16.60 -3.38 4.22
N LYS A 146 17.92 -3.71 4.11
CA LYS A 146 18.34 -5.10 3.91
C LYS A 146 17.98 -5.94 5.13
N PRO A 147 17.41 -7.15 4.96
CA PRO A 147 17.12 -8.04 6.07
C PRO A 147 18.40 -8.42 6.81
N ARG A 148 18.37 -8.39 8.15
CA ARG A 148 19.48 -8.86 8.99
C ARG A 148 19.47 -10.39 9.07
N ARG A 149 20.65 -11.01 9.19
CA ARG A 149 20.76 -12.47 9.46
C ARG A 149 20.10 -12.78 10.80
N HIS A 150 19.19 -13.75 10.81
CA HIS A 150 18.52 -14.23 12.00
C HIS A 150 19.39 -15.22 12.78
N ARG A 151 19.37 -15.17 14.12
CA ARG A 151 19.87 -16.23 14.99
C ARG A 151 18.89 -17.40 14.98
N LYS A 152 19.39 -18.63 15.21
CA LYS A 152 18.53 -19.82 15.42
C LYS A 152 17.61 -19.55 16.59
N ALA A 153 16.30 -19.70 16.37
CA ALA A 153 15.30 -19.66 17.42
C ALA A 153 15.23 -21.01 18.15
N ASP A 154 14.85 -20.96 19.43
CA ASP A 154 14.52 -22.18 20.18
C ASP A 154 13.34 -22.88 19.49
N SER A 155 13.47 -24.19 19.29
CA SER A 155 12.46 -24.97 18.59
C SER A 155 11.65 -25.83 19.56
N ILE A 156 10.34 -25.88 19.32
CA ILE A 156 9.42 -26.78 20.04
C ILE A 156 9.85 -28.24 19.86
N PRO A 157 9.78 -29.09 20.91
CA PRO A 157 10.06 -30.52 20.82
C PRO A 157 9.24 -31.22 19.73
N LYS A 158 9.89 -32.10 18.96
CA LYS A 158 9.23 -32.82 17.84
C LYS A 158 7.96 -33.58 18.24
N ALA A 159 7.91 -34.12 19.47
CA ALA A 159 6.76 -34.84 19.98
C ALA A 159 5.48 -33.98 20.04
N LEU A 160 5.61 -32.69 20.35
CA LEU A 160 4.47 -31.76 20.40
C LEU A 160 3.95 -31.36 19.01
N LYS A 161 4.74 -31.62 17.97
CA LYS A 161 4.37 -31.32 16.56
C LYS A 161 3.66 -32.48 15.87
N LEU A 162 3.55 -33.63 16.49
CA LEU A 162 2.86 -34.76 15.91
C LEU A 162 1.38 -34.43 15.73
N GLY A 163 0.89 -34.54 14.49
CA GLY A 163 -0.47 -34.14 14.09
C GLY A 163 -0.71 -32.63 14.09
N ARG A 164 0.35 -31.80 14.17
CA ARG A 164 0.26 -30.33 14.23
C ARG A 164 1.23 -29.65 13.27
N SER A 165 1.72 -30.37 12.29
CA SER A 165 2.61 -29.79 11.27
C SER A 165 1.82 -28.89 10.30
N TYR A 166 2.54 -28.14 9.47
CA TYR A 166 1.89 -27.36 8.41
C TYR A 166 1.17 -28.23 7.37
N SER A 167 1.66 -29.44 7.12
CA SER A 167 0.95 -30.44 6.29
C SER A 167 -0.35 -30.90 6.93
N ASP A 168 -0.38 -31.12 8.25
CA ASP A 168 -1.60 -31.46 8.98
C ASP A 168 -2.61 -30.29 8.94
N PHE A 169 -2.10 -29.06 9.07
CA PHE A 169 -2.92 -27.84 8.88
C PHE A 169 -3.59 -27.81 7.51
N LEU A 170 -2.83 -28.06 6.43
CA LEU A 170 -3.39 -28.05 5.09
C LEU A 170 -4.45 -29.14 4.89
N ALA A 171 -4.22 -30.34 5.41
CA ALA A 171 -5.19 -31.43 5.39
C ALA A 171 -6.47 -31.05 6.17
N TYR A 172 -6.31 -30.51 7.37
CA TYR A 172 -7.44 -30.05 8.19
C TYR A 172 -8.27 -28.97 7.48
N MET A 173 -7.62 -27.99 6.86
CA MET A 173 -8.32 -26.92 6.11
C MET A 173 -9.00 -27.42 4.83
N GLN A 174 -8.53 -28.52 4.24
CA GLN A 174 -9.25 -29.18 3.12
C GLN A 174 -10.54 -29.85 3.60
N GLU A 175 -10.53 -30.47 4.76
CA GLU A 175 -11.71 -31.10 5.36
C GLU A 175 -12.68 -30.05 5.96
N HIS A 176 -12.15 -28.93 6.44
CA HIS A 176 -12.90 -27.85 7.09
C HIS A 176 -12.70 -26.49 6.42
N PRO A 177 -13.10 -26.29 5.14
CA PRO A 177 -12.79 -25.10 4.36
C PRO A 177 -13.40 -23.80 4.91
N LEU A 178 -14.44 -23.89 5.72
CA LEU A 178 -15.12 -22.75 6.34
C LEU A 178 -14.62 -22.42 7.75
N ALA A 179 -13.70 -23.22 8.30
CA ALA A 179 -13.14 -22.95 9.62
C ALA A 179 -12.36 -21.65 9.62
N ALA A 180 -12.66 -20.77 10.58
CA ALA A 180 -11.94 -19.51 10.73
C ALA A 180 -10.48 -19.78 11.09
N ARG A 181 -9.56 -19.23 10.31
CA ARG A 181 -8.12 -19.33 10.57
C ARG A 181 -7.63 -18.06 11.25
N VAL A 182 -6.93 -18.24 12.37
CA VAL A 182 -6.25 -17.17 13.09
C VAL A 182 -4.74 -17.44 13.06
N GLU A 183 -3.99 -16.51 12.51
CA GLU A 183 -2.53 -16.55 12.54
C GLU A 183 -2.04 -15.89 13.83
N MET A 184 -1.07 -16.55 14.48
CA MET A 184 -0.46 -16.06 15.72
C MET A 184 1.03 -15.83 15.52
N ASP A 185 1.56 -14.84 16.22
CA ASP A 185 3.00 -14.57 16.25
C ASP A 185 3.39 -13.78 17.51
N THR A 186 4.68 -13.65 17.75
CA THR A 186 5.22 -12.89 18.87
C THR A 186 6.07 -11.72 18.39
N VAL A 187 5.71 -10.53 18.82
CA VAL A 187 6.50 -9.32 18.55
C VAL A 187 7.36 -8.99 19.76
N ILE A 188 8.67 -8.99 19.56
CA ILE A 188 9.66 -8.67 20.61
C ILE A 188 10.05 -7.20 20.48
N GLY A 189 9.98 -6.44 21.57
CA GLY A 189 10.52 -5.10 21.69
C GLY A 189 12.05 -5.20 21.89
N GLU A 190 12.45 -5.54 23.07
CA GLU A 190 13.85 -5.81 23.47
C GLU A 190 14.02 -7.25 23.97
N ILE A 191 15.25 -7.76 23.95
CA ILE A 191 15.54 -9.13 24.41
C ILE A 191 15.44 -9.18 25.93
N GLY A 192 14.61 -10.09 26.42
CA GLY A 192 14.38 -10.30 27.85
C GLY A 192 13.33 -9.37 28.48
N GLY A 193 12.74 -8.46 27.69
CA GLY A 193 11.66 -7.60 28.14
C GLY A 193 10.27 -8.13 27.81
N LYS A 194 9.27 -7.26 28.05
CA LYS A 194 7.88 -7.53 27.68
C LYS A 194 7.74 -7.88 26.20
N THR A 195 6.84 -8.78 25.92
CA THR A 195 6.64 -9.34 24.58
C THR A 195 5.14 -9.30 24.23
N LEU A 196 4.82 -9.08 22.98
CA LEU A 196 3.45 -9.00 22.51
C LEU A 196 3.09 -10.26 21.74
N MET A 197 2.11 -11.03 22.21
CA MET A 197 1.50 -12.15 21.50
C MET A 197 0.32 -11.64 20.69
N THR A 198 0.35 -11.80 19.37
CA THR A 198 -0.62 -11.26 18.42
C THR A 198 -1.47 -12.33 17.78
N PHE A 199 -2.72 -11.99 17.47
CA PHE A 199 -3.71 -12.82 16.80
C PHE A 199 -4.26 -12.07 15.59
N ASP A 200 -4.24 -12.66 14.42
CA ASP A 200 -4.76 -12.09 13.18
C ASP A 200 -5.87 -12.98 12.61
N PHE A 201 -7.07 -12.45 12.53
CA PHE A 201 -8.20 -13.08 11.83
C PHE A 201 -8.03 -12.91 10.33
N THR A 202 -7.55 -13.94 9.66
CA THR A 202 -7.08 -13.86 8.27
C THR A 202 -8.14 -13.44 7.27
N PHE A 203 -9.43 -13.71 7.53
CA PHE A 203 -10.53 -13.37 6.63
C PHE A 203 -10.77 -11.84 6.53
N CYS A 204 -10.42 -11.08 7.59
CA CYS A 204 -10.63 -9.64 7.65
C CYS A 204 -9.37 -8.85 8.02
N ASN A 205 -8.24 -9.51 8.27
CA ASN A 205 -6.99 -8.92 8.77
C ASN A 205 -7.18 -8.11 10.08
N PHE A 206 -8.15 -8.49 10.91
CA PHE A 206 -8.34 -7.90 12.23
C PHE A 206 -7.33 -8.50 13.20
N MET A 207 -6.55 -7.63 13.85
CA MET A 207 -5.49 -8.03 14.74
C MET A 207 -5.69 -7.47 16.15
N PHE A 208 -5.45 -8.28 17.16
CA PHE A 208 -5.31 -7.81 18.53
C PHE A 208 -4.07 -8.45 19.16
N GLY A 209 -3.68 -7.99 20.34
CA GLY A 209 -2.50 -8.49 21.02
C GLY A 209 -2.65 -8.54 22.52
N LEU A 210 -1.95 -9.50 23.13
CA LEU A 210 -1.83 -9.68 24.58
C LEU A 210 -0.40 -9.37 24.99
N LEU A 211 -0.24 -8.42 25.91
CA LEU A 211 1.07 -8.01 26.42
C LEU A 211 1.53 -8.99 27.50
N LEU A 212 2.61 -9.71 27.22
CA LEU A 212 3.24 -10.67 28.13
C LEU A 212 4.41 -10.02 28.86
N GLU A 213 4.58 -10.34 30.14
CA GLU A 213 5.74 -9.85 30.92
C GLU A 213 7.07 -10.42 30.37
N ASN A 214 7.04 -11.62 29.82
CA ASN A 214 8.21 -12.24 29.18
C ASN A 214 7.76 -13.27 28.12
N LYS A 215 8.73 -13.70 27.28
CA LYS A 215 8.50 -14.67 26.20
C LYS A 215 8.60 -16.11 26.70
N THR A 216 7.67 -16.54 27.57
CA THR A 216 7.61 -17.92 28.08
C THR A 216 6.26 -18.57 27.79
N SER A 217 6.25 -19.92 27.71
CA SER A 217 5.01 -20.69 27.53
C SER A 217 4.05 -20.52 28.69
N ALA A 218 4.56 -20.37 29.91
CA ALA A 218 3.73 -20.13 31.10
C ALA A 218 2.96 -18.80 31.01
N GLN A 219 3.62 -17.72 30.55
CA GLN A 219 2.96 -16.42 30.33
C GLN A 219 1.93 -16.50 29.20
N ALA A 220 2.27 -17.14 28.08
CA ALA A 220 1.33 -17.33 26.98
C ALA A 220 0.09 -18.13 27.44
N ALA A 221 0.29 -19.23 28.15
CA ALA A 221 -0.80 -20.06 28.72
C ALA A 221 -1.69 -19.29 29.70
N LEU A 222 -1.09 -18.46 30.58
CA LEU A 222 -1.83 -17.62 31.51
C LEU A 222 -2.77 -16.65 30.79
N HIS A 223 -2.24 -15.94 29.78
CA HIS A 223 -3.02 -14.95 29.02
C HIS A 223 -4.10 -15.59 28.15
N ILE A 224 -3.83 -16.77 27.56
CA ILE A 224 -4.86 -17.54 26.83
C ILE A 224 -5.99 -17.99 27.76
N ARG A 225 -5.68 -18.52 28.94
CA ARG A 225 -6.71 -18.89 29.91
C ARG A 225 -7.54 -17.68 30.35
N SER A 226 -6.90 -16.56 30.62
CA SER A 226 -7.60 -15.31 30.92
C SER A 226 -8.51 -14.85 29.79
N LEU A 227 -8.05 -14.93 28.53
CA LEU A 227 -8.88 -14.62 27.36
C LEU A 227 -10.09 -15.55 27.26
N LYS A 228 -9.89 -16.88 27.44
CA LYS A 228 -10.97 -17.85 27.45
C LYS A 228 -12.00 -17.57 28.53
N GLN A 229 -11.54 -17.22 29.75
CA GLN A 229 -12.42 -16.87 30.85
C GLN A 229 -13.24 -15.62 30.51
N ARG A 230 -12.61 -14.54 30.04
CA ARG A 230 -13.31 -13.33 29.66
C ARG A 230 -14.38 -13.57 28.57
N LEU A 231 -14.07 -14.39 27.58
CA LEU A 231 -15.05 -14.76 26.53
C LEU A 231 -16.22 -15.58 27.16
N ALA A 232 -15.93 -16.54 28.01
CA ALA A 232 -16.94 -17.36 28.67
C ALA A 232 -17.86 -16.52 29.57
N ASP A 233 -17.33 -15.55 30.29
CA ASP A 233 -18.09 -14.61 31.14
C ASP A 233 -19.10 -13.77 30.34
N HIS A 234 -18.85 -13.59 29.01
CA HIS A 234 -19.74 -12.93 28.07
C HIS A 234 -20.55 -13.91 27.19
N GLY A 235 -20.58 -15.20 27.57
CA GLY A 235 -21.33 -16.24 26.85
C GLY A 235 -20.73 -16.60 25.47
N LEU A 236 -19.47 -16.26 25.22
CA LEU A 236 -18.77 -16.52 23.95
C LEU A 236 -17.89 -17.76 24.09
N ASP A 237 -17.88 -18.57 23.03
CA ASP A 237 -17.07 -19.79 22.95
C ASP A 237 -15.77 -19.52 22.21
N PHE A 238 -14.63 -19.68 22.89
CA PHE A 238 -13.32 -19.52 22.29
C PHE A 238 -13.12 -20.42 21.06
N GLY A 239 -13.56 -21.68 21.09
CA GLY A 239 -13.39 -22.62 19.99
C GLY A 239 -14.17 -22.20 18.72
N LYS A 240 -15.31 -21.53 18.88
CA LYS A 240 -16.07 -20.98 17.74
C LYS A 240 -15.39 -19.78 17.11
N LEU A 241 -14.70 -18.97 17.91
CA LEU A 241 -13.99 -17.77 17.46
C LEU A 241 -12.59 -18.10 16.95
N PHE A 242 -11.92 -19.07 17.55
CA PHE A 242 -10.53 -19.48 17.28
C PHE A 242 -10.43 -20.98 16.98
N PRO A 243 -11.19 -21.53 16.01
CA PRO A 243 -11.20 -22.97 15.77
C PRO A 243 -9.85 -23.48 15.26
N VAL A 244 -9.12 -22.68 14.49
CA VAL A 244 -7.82 -23.03 13.93
C VAL A 244 -6.81 -21.92 14.21
N LEU A 245 -5.76 -22.28 14.93
CA LEU A 245 -4.64 -21.43 15.28
C LEU A 245 -3.40 -21.87 14.52
N LEU A 246 -2.73 -20.98 13.81
CA LEU A 246 -1.50 -21.24 13.08
C LEU A 246 -0.38 -20.33 13.62
N THR A 247 0.70 -20.95 14.11
CA THR A 247 1.81 -20.23 14.72
C THR A 247 3.17 -20.66 14.18
N ASP A 248 4.24 -19.97 14.56
CA ASP A 248 5.61 -20.43 14.33
C ASP A 248 6.07 -21.45 15.38
N ASN A 249 7.35 -21.80 15.37
CA ASN A 249 7.95 -22.77 16.28
C ASN A 249 8.52 -22.11 17.56
N GLY A 250 7.99 -20.96 17.98
CA GLY A 250 8.45 -20.27 19.18
C GLY A 250 8.19 -21.06 20.48
N GLY A 251 9.14 -21.05 21.41
CA GLY A 251 9.01 -21.79 22.69
C GLY A 251 7.83 -21.34 23.55
N GLU A 252 7.32 -20.13 23.34
CA GLU A 252 6.12 -19.60 24.01
C GLU A 252 4.85 -20.37 23.67
N PHE A 253 4.81 -21.06 22.55
CA PHE A 253 3.67 -21.90 22.12
C PHE A 253 3.81 -23.38 22.52
N ALA A 254 4.78 -23.72 23.39
CA ALA A 254 5.04 -25.10 23.79
C ALA A 254 3.94 -25.73 24.69
N ASP A 255 3.17 -24.92 25.45
CA ASP A 255 2.00 -25.39 26.16
C ASP A 255 0.78 -25.49 25.22
N VAL A 256 0.83 -26.48 24.31
CA VAL A 256 -0.21 -26.71 23.29
C VAL A 256 -1.60 -26.85 23.89
N PHE A 257 -1.69 -27.51 25.04
CA PHE A 257 -2.98 -27.78 25.69
C PHE A 257 -3.66 -26.51 26.21
N ALA A 258 -2.89 -25.48 26.56
CA ALA A 258 -3.46 -24.18 26.91
C ALA A 258 -4.24 -23.56 25.76
N PHE A 259 -3.83 -23.82 24.52
CA PHE A 259 -4.50 -23.30 23.31
C PHE A 259 -5.66 -24.21 22.88
N GLU A 260 -5.49 -25.53 22.88
CA GLU A 260 -6.41 -26.49 22.31
C GLU A 260 -7.58 -26.87 23.21
N LEU A 261 -7.38 -26.90 24.54
CA LEU A 261 -8.41 -27.34 25.48
C LEU A 261 -9.19 -26.15 26.06
N ASP A 262 -10.47 -26.38 26.38
CA ASP A 262 -11.30 -25.44 27.15
C ASP A 262 -10.86 -25.37 28.63
N LEU A 263 -11.53 -24.54 29.42
CA LEU A 263 -11.24 -24.41 30.86
C LEU A 263 -11.55 -25.67 31.68
N GLN A 264 -12.28 -26.61 31.09
CA GLN A 264 -12.63 -27.91 31.66
C GLN A 264 -11.78 -29.06 31.11
N GLY A 265 -10.81 -28.79 30.25
CA GLY A 265 -9.90 -29.77 29.65
C GLY A 265 -10.46 -30.54 28.44
N ARG A 266 -11.54 -30.05 27.81
CA ARG A 266 -12.13 -30.66 26.61
C ARG A 266 -11.54 -30.03 25.35
N PRO A 267 -11.37 -30.78 24.24
CA PRO A 267 -10.92 -30.20 22.95
C PRO A 267 -11.84 -29.07 22.49
N GLN A 268 -11.25 -27.94 22.07
CA GLN A 268 -11.97 -26.73 21.68
C GLN A 268 -11.42 -26.10 20.39
N SER A 269 -10.11 -26.16 20.18
CA SER A 269 -9.42 -25.56 19.06
C SER A 269 -8.30 -26.47 18.57
N HIS A 270 -7.77 -26.18 17.37
CA HIS A 270 -6.62 -26.87 16.81
C HIS A 270 -5.45 -25.91 16.62
N LEU A 271 -4.29 -26.26 17.19
CA LEU A 271 -3.05 -25.51 17.05
C LEU A 271 -2.13 -26.19 16.05
N PHE A 272 -1.67 -25.44 15.04
CA PHE A 272 -0.72 -25.92 14.05
C PHE A 272 0.54 -25.07 14.01
N PHE A 273 1.66 -25.68 13.61
CA PHE A 273 2.96 -25.04 13.53
C PHE A 273 3.42 -24.91 12.07
N CYS A 274 3.88 -23.72 11.70
CA CYS A 274 4.57 -23.51 10.43
C CYS A 274 5.90 -24.28 10.36
N ASP A 275 6.37 -24.52 9.16
CA ASP A 275 7.72 -25.02 8.97
C ASP A 275 8.76 -24.01 9.46
N PRO A 276 9.90 -24.46 10.00
CA PRO A 276 10.96 -23.57 10.44
C PRO A 276 11.41 -22.62 9.31
N MET A 277 11.54 -21.33 9.61
CA MET A 277 12.01 -20.27 8.70
C MET A 277 11.14 -20.07 7.42
N ARG A 278 9.89 -20.49 7.44
CA ARG A 278 8.92 -20.27 6.35
C ARG A 278 7.87 -19.23 6.75
N SER A 279 8.27 -17.97 6.80
CA SER A 279 7.39 -16.84 7.09
C SER A 279 6.22 -16.70 6.09
N SER A 280 6.42 -17.14 4.84
CA SER A 280 5.38 -17.15 3.81
C SER A 280 4.14 -18.01 4.15
N GLN A 281 4.21 -18.84 5.18
CA GLN A 281 3.08 -19.65 5.67
C GLN A 281 2.14 -18.86 6.59
N LYS A 282 2.58 -17.69 7.11
CA LYS A 282 1.79 -16.76 7.94
C LYS A 282 1.80 -15.33 7.35
N PRO A 283 1.30 -15.11 6.13
CA PRO A 283 1.47 -13.84 5.45
C PRO A 283 0.63 -12.70 6.05
N PHE A 284 -0.50 -13.02 6.70
CA PHE A 284 -1.44 -12.02 7.21
C PHE A 284 -0.89 -11.35 8.48
N VAL A 285 -0.49 -12.12 9.47
CA VAL A 285 0.09 -11.60 10.71
C VAL A 285 1.37 -10.82 10.44
N GLU A 286 2.24 -11.30 9.54
CA GLU A 286 3.46 -10.59 9.16
C GLU A 286 3.18 -9.25 8.49
N LYS A 287 2.19 -9.21 7.60
CA LYS A 287 1.77 -7.97 6.94
C LYS A 287 1.22 -6.96 7.96
N ASN A 288 0.42 -7.41 8.93
CA ASN A 288 -0.10 -6.56 9.98
C ASN A 288 0.98 -6.10 10.96
N HIS A 289 1.98 -6.92 11.25
CA HIS A 289 3.15 -6.49 12.01
C HIS A 289 3.89 -5.33 11.34
N THR A 290 3.89 -5.23 10.03
CA THR A 290 4.47 -4.06 9.36
C THR A 290 3.71 -2.78 9.69
N LEU A 291 2.37 -2.83 9.82
CA LEU A 291 1.56 -1.68 10.24
C LEU A 291 1.79 -1.33 11.71
N PHE A 292 1.89 -2.33 12.57
CA PHE A 292 2.29 -2.12 13.97
C PHE A 292 3.67 -1.46 14.07
N ARG A 293 4.63 -1.90 13.23
CA ARG A 293 6.00 -1.35 13.20
C ARG A 293 6.12 0.04 12.59
N ASP A 294 5.12 0.50 11.86
CA ASP A 294 5.03 1.92 11.44
C ASP A 294 4.78 2.83 12.67
N ILE A 295 4.09 2.33 13.70
CA ILE A 295 3.79 3.06 14.94
C ILE A 295 4.90 2.84 15.96
N VAL A 296 5.27 1.58 16.22
CA VAL A 296 6.31 1.20 17.18
C VAL A 296 7.49 0.60 16.43
N PRO A 297 8.55 1.36 16.16
CA PRO A 297 9.73 0.90 15.42
C PRO A 297 10.38 -0.33 16.04
N LYS A 298 11.13 -1.09 15.23
CA LYS A 298 11.84 -2.26 15.71
C LYS A 298 12.96 -1.87 16.66
N GLY A 299 12.99 -2.50 17.84
CA GLY A 299 13.96 -2.24 18.89
C GLY A 299 13.43 -1.35 20.01
N GLU A 300 12.25 -0.75 19.85
CA GLU A 300 11.59 -0.05 20.94
C GLU A 300 11.16 -1.03 22.03
N SER A 301 11.42 -0.65 23.28
CA SER A 301 11.05 -1.43 24.46
C SER A 301 9.55 -1.32 24.76
N PHE A 302 8.96 -2.43 25.17
CA PHE A 302 7.56 -2.46 25.63
C PHE A 302 7.43 -2.34 27.15
N GLN A 303 8.51 -2.07 27.88
CA GLN A 303 8.48 -2.06 29.35
C GLN A 303 7.48 -1.04 29.92
N ALA A 304 7.42 0.14 29.31
CA ALA A 304 6.49 1.20 29.71
C ALA A 304 5.04 0.96 29.22
N PHE A 305 4.80 -0.03 28.35
CA PHE A 305 3.48 -0.24 27.78
C PHE A 305 2.57 -1.00 28.76
N SER A 306 1.29 -0.58 28.79
CA SER A 306 0.19 -1.30 29.38
C SER A 306 -0.58 -2.09 28.30
N GLN A 307 -1.53 -2.95 28.73
CA GLN A 307 -2.44 -3.59 27.77
C GLN A 307 -3.28 -2.55 27.02
N ASP A 308 -3.67 -1.45 27.67
CA ASP A 308 -4.45 -0.38 27.03
C ASP A 308 -3.64 0.37 25.97
N THR A 309 -2.33 0.53 26.19
CA THR A 309 -1.42 1.03 25.15
C THR A 309 -1.44 0.14 23.91
N ILE A 310 -1.36 -1.18 24.08
CA ILE A 310 -1.43 -2.13 22.98
C ILE A 310 -2.80 -2.09 22.28
N ASN A 311 -3.87 -2.01 23.05
CA ASN A 311 -5.24 -1.91 22.54
C ASN A 311 -5.43 -0.65 21.69
N LEU A 312 -4.91 0.49 22.13
CA LEU A 312 -4.94 1.75 21.37
C LEU A 312 -4.18 1.61 20.05
N ILE A 313 -2.97 1.05 20.07
CA ILE A 313 -2.17 0.85 18.84
C ILE A 313 -2.95 -0.02 17.85
N PHE A 314 -3.50 -1.16 18.29
CA PHE A 314 -4.26 -2.03 17.40
C PHE A 314 -5.60 -1.43 16.97
N SER A 315 -6.20 -0.55 17.75
CA SER A 315 -7.38 0.22 17.33
C SER A 315 -7.06 1.10 16.11
N HIS A 316 -5.90 1.77 16.10
CA HIS A 316 -5.43 2.50 14.92
C HIS A 316 -5.13 1.57 13.73
N VAL A 317 -4.40 0.46 13.95
CA VAL A 317 -4.06 -0.54 12.90
C VAL A 317 -5.33 -1.12 12.26
N ASN A 318 -6.34 -1.48 13.05
CA ASN A 318 -7.59 -2.07 12.56
C ASN A 318 -8.53 -1.05 11.90
N SER A 319 -8.33 0.23 12.13
CA SER A 319 -9.13 1.30 11.52
C SER A 319 -8.59 1.78 10.17
N VAL A 320 -7.42 1.28 9.73
CA VAL A 320 -6.84 1.58 8.41
C VAL A 320 -7.65 0.92 7.30
N ARG A 321 -8.12 1.71 6.33
CA ARG A 321 -8.82 1.20 5.15
C ARG A 321 -7.86 0.45 4.22
N ARG A 322 -8.28 -0.72 3.72
CA ARG A 322 -7.41 -1.63 2.97
C ARG A 322 -7.97 -1.97 1.60
N ASN A 323 -7.08 -2.01 0.60
CA ASN A 323 -7.45 -2.42 -0.75
C ASN A 323 -7.93 -3.89 -0.79
N SER A 324 -7.29 -4.77 -0.02
CA SER A 324 -7.70 -6.19 0.10
C SER A 324 -9.10 -6.39 0.68
N LEU A 325 -9.68 -5.37 1.30
CA LEU A 325 -11.02 -5.37 1.89
C LEU A 325 -11.97 -4.41 1.14
N ASN A 326 -11.69 -4.13 -0.12
CA ASN A 326 -12.50 -3.24 -0.97
C ASN A 326 -12.73 -1.85 -0.32
N GLY A 327 -11.71 -1.28 0.28
CA GLY A 327 -11.77 0.04 0.92
C GLY A 327 -12.35 0.03 2.34
N LYS A 328 -12.77 -1.10 2.87
CA LYS A 328 -13.18 -1.23 4.27
C LYS A 328 -11.96 -1.38 5.18
N SER A 329 -12.15 -1.08 6.46
CA SER A 329 -11.15 -1.36 7.50
C SER A 329 -11.37 -2.77 8.09
N PRO A 330 -10.33 -3.40 8.67
CA PRO A 330 -10.48 -4.63 9.44
C PRO A 330 -11.55 -4.55 10.52
N TYR A 331 -11.60 -3.44 11.26
CA TYR A 331 -12.62 -3.21 12.27
C TYR A 331 -14.04 -3.28 11.70
N GLU A 332 -14.29 -2.62 10.55
CA GLU A 332 -15.61 -2.63 9.90
C GLU A 332 -16.04 -4.03 9.48
N VAL A 333 -15.12 -4.84 8.91
CA VAL A 333 -15.42 -6.21 8.48
C VAL A 333 -15.62 -7.13 9.69
N PHE A 334 -14.76 -7.02 10.70
CA PHE A 334 -14.85 -7.83 11.93
C PHE A 334 -16.15 -7.54 12.69
N SER A 335 -16.47 -6.27 12.92
CA SER A 335 -17.69 -5.87 13.61
C SER A 335 -18.97 -6.23 12.87
N PHE A 336 -18.94 -6.23 11.53
CA PHE A 336 -20.04 -6.73 10.71
C PHE A 336 -20.27 -8.24 10.92
N THR A 337 -19.19 -9.01 11.10
CA THR A 337 -19.28 -10.49 11.22
C THR A 337 -19.61 -10.94 12.65
N PHE A 338 -19.01 -10.33 13.65
CA PHE A 338 -19.09 -10.78 15.04
C PHE A 338 -19.74 -9.79 16.01
N GLY A 339 -20.10 -8.61 15.56
CA GLY A 339 -20.57 -7.50 16.41
C GLY A 339 -19.42 -6.63 16.93
N SER A 340 -19.73 -5.37 17.23
CA SER A 340 -18.75 -4.43 17.85
C SER A 340 -18.40 -4.82 19.28
N GLU A 341 -19.33 -5.47 20.00
CA GLU A 341 -19.15 -5.93 21.39
C GLU A 341 -17.95 -6.88 21.55
N LEU A 342 -17.74 -7.77 20.57
CA LEU A 342 -16.57 -8.64 20.59
C LEU A 342 -15.27 -7.85 20.34
N ALA A 343 -15.28 -6.87 19.46
CA ALA A 343 -14.11 -6.01 19.24
C ALA A 343 -13.75 -5.24 20.53
N ASP A 344 -14.75 -4.68 21.21
CA ASP A 344 -14.58 -3.97 22.49
C ASP A 344 -14.07 -4.92 23.58
N LEU A 345 -14.59 -6.15 23.65
CA LEU A 345 -14.11 -7.18 24.59
C LEU A 345 -12.65 -7.56 24.35
N LEU A 346 -12.21 -7.55 23.09
CA LEU A 346 -10.81 -7.74 22.72
C LEU A 346 -9.96 -6.45 22.91
N GLY A 347 -10.57 -5.36 23.41
CA GLY A 347 -9.91 -4.09 23.69
C GLY A 347 -9.71 -3.20 22.45
N ILE A 348 -10.38 -3.49 21.34
CA ILE A 348 -10.21 -2.77 20.08
C ILE A 348 -11.39 -1.87 19.81
N GLN A 349 -11.13 -0.57 19.68
CA GLN A 349 -12.13 0.46 19.41
C GLN A 349 -12.03 0.99 17.99
N ARG A 350 -13.13 1.51 17.48
CA ARG A 350 -13.14 2.19 16.18
C ARG A 350 -12.50 3.56 16.29
N ILE A 351 -11.48 3.81 15.48
CA ILE A 351 -10.90 5.13 15.30
C ILE A 351 -11.49 5.74 14.01
N PRO A 352 -12.05 6.97 14.05
CA PRO A 352 -12.48 7.66 12.84
C PRO A 352 -11.34 7.75 11.82
N ALA A 353 -11.64 7.56 10.54
CA ALA A 353 -10.60 7.47 9.51
C ALA A 353 -9.65 8.68 9.47
N ARG A 354 -10.18 9.88 9.80
CA ARG A 354 -9.39 11.12 9.86
C ARG A 354 -8.40 11.15 11.02
N ASP A 355 -8.72 10.44 12.10
CA ASP A 355 -7.95 10.47 13.35
C ASP A 355 -6.94 9.31 13.41
N VAL A 356 -6.91 8.45 12.40
CA VAL A 356 -5.97 7.34 12.34
C VAL A 356 -4.53 7.87 12.22
N ILE A 357 -3.68 7.47 13.17
CA ILE A 357 -2.24 7.79 13.19
C ILE A 357 -1.47 6.50 12.95
N GLN A 358 -0.69 6.45 11.87
CA GLN A 358 0.11 5.29 11.44
C GLN A 358 1.60 5.60 11.46
N SER A 359 2.04 6.32 12.48
CA SER A 359 3.44 6.73 12.64
C SER A 359 3.80 6.80 14.12
N PRO A 360 5.09 6.93 14.49
CA PRO A 360 5.53 7.11 15.88
C PRO A 360 4.94 8.35 16.56
N LEU A 361 4.27 9.23 15.84
CA LEU A 361 3.54 10.36 16.43
C LEU A 361 2.41 9.89 17.35
N LEU A 362 1.84 8.70 17.13
CA LEU A 362 0.86 8.12 18.04
C LEU A 362 1.45 7.99 19.46
N CYS A 363 2.69 7.53 19.59
CA CYS A 363 3.38 7.38 20.88
C CYS A 363 3.64 8.71 21.62
N LYS A 364 3.41 9.84 20.96
CA LYS A 364 3.51 11.19 21.52
C LYS A 364 2.14 11.84 21.74
N SER A 365 1.05 11.18 21.38
CA SER A 365 -0.30 11.71 21.55
C SER A 365 -0.74 11.66 23.01
N GLU A 366 -1.60 12.59 23.42
CA GLU A 366 -2.20 12.57 24.77
C GLU A 366 -2.93 11.26 25.05
N ALA A 367 -3.65 10.71 24.05
CA ALA A 367 -4.36 9.45 24.20
C ALA A 367 -3.40 8.31 24.56
N PHE A 368 -2.24 8.23 23.91
CA PHE A 368 -1.21 7.23 24.21
C PHE A 368 -0.58 7.46 25.58
N LEU A 369 -0.23 8.71 25.90
CA LEU A 369 0.41 9.05 27.19
C LEU A 369 -0.49 8.71 28.37
N ARG A 370 -1.82 8.89 28.24
CA ARG A 370 -2.80 8.48 29.27
C ARG A 370 -2.80 6.96 29.50
N THR A 371 -2.49 6.15 28.49
CA THR A 371 -2.45 4.69 28.64
C THR A 371 -1.17 4.18 29.32
N LEU A 372 -0.13 4.97 29.40
CA LEU A 372 1.13 4.59 30.10
C LEU A 372 0.99 4.67 31.63
N HIS A 373 0.07 5.54 32.10
CA HIS A 373 -0.20 5.77 33.52
C HIS A 373 -1.72 5.68 33.74
N PRO A 374 -2.29 4.45 33.77
CA PRO A 374 -3.73 4.24 33.99
C PRO A 374 -4.16 4.56 35.42
#